data_b844dcd9393720ebcf220987caf0b2a9
#
_entry.id   b844dcd9393720ebcf220987caf0b2a9
#
_cell.length_a   1.000
_cell.length_b   1.000
_cell.length_c   1.000
_cell.angle_alpha   90.00
_cell.angle_beta   90.00
_cell.angle_gamma   90.00
#
_symmetry.space_group_name_H-M   'P 1'
#
loop_
_entity.id
_entity.type
_entity.pdbx_description
1 polymer ?
#
loop_
_entity_poly.entity_id
_entity_poly.type
_entity_poly.pdbx_seq_one_letter_code
_entity_poly.pdbx_strand_id
1 'polypeptide(L)'
;MAKPIITLNGLKIVIMLGMLVIILTGVRFAADIIVPFILALFIAVILNPLVQRMVRLRIPRVLAISLLISIIIVAMVLLVAYLGTSLNELARTLPTYRSSLATPLLQIEPWLQRAGIEVSVEELLKYIDPNAAMTIVTSLLAQLSNAMTSIFLLFLTVVFMLLEVPQLPAKLQHIMVRPVEGMGAIQRALDSVSRYLVLKTAISLVTGLVVWGMLAALDVRFAFVWGLLAFALNYIPNIGSVLAAIPPILQVLVFSGLYDALILLAGYLVINLVFGNILEPRIMGRGLGLSTLVVFLSLIFWGWLLGPVGMLLSVPLTIIVKIGLEQTAG
;
A
#
# COMPACT_ATOMS: atom_id res chain seq x y z
N MET A 1 28.28 48.64 22.29
CA MET A 1 28.66 47.50 21.44
C MET A 1 27.57 46.43 21.57
N ALA A 2 26.64 46.37 20.61
CA ALA A 2 25.58 45.38 20.58
C ALA A 2 26.14 44.05 20.07
N LYS A 3 26.09 42.98 20.88
CA LYS A 3 26.49 41.64 20.48
C LYS A 3 25.52 41.13 19.38
N PRO A 4 26.01 40.57 18.28
CA PRO A 4 25.15 40.02 17.25
C PRO A 4 24.55 38.68 17.69
N ILE A 5 23.45 38.74 18.41
CA ILE A 5 22.68 37.54 18.85
C ILE A 5 22.00 36.84 17.66
N ILE A 6 21.84 37.56 16.56
CA ILE A 6 21.11 37.09 15.36
C ILE A 6 21.89 36.05 14.53
N THR A 7 23.24 36.14 14.51
CA THR A 7 24.07 35.27 13.66
C THR A 7 24.20 33.84 14.17
N LEU A 8 24.20 33.63 15.49
CA LEU A 8 24.31 32.28 16.09
C LEU A 8 23.04 31.43 15.88
N ASN A 9 21.85 32.05 15.85
CA ASN A 9 20.61 31.35 15.62
C ASN A 9 20.44 30.95 14.13
N GLY A 10 20.84 31.82 13.19
CA GLY A 10 20.83 31.51 11.76
C GLY A 10 21.76 30.36 11.40
N LEU A 11 22.99 30.38 11.92
CA LEU A 11 23.97 29.31 11.69
C LEU A 11 23.49 27.97 12.28
N LYS A 12 22.91 27.97 13.50
CA LYS A 12 22.33 26.76 14.10
C LYS A 12 21.22 26.18 13.24
N ILE A 13 20.31 27.02 12.72
CA ILE A 13 19.22 26.58 11.84
C ILE A 13 19.78 25.94 10.56
N VAL A 14 20.77 26.57 9.93
CA VAL A 14 21.40 26.04 8.70
C VAL A 14 22.09 24.70 8.98
N ILE A 15 22.82 24.59 10.11
CA ILE A 15 23.49 23.33 10.50
C ILE A 15 22.42 22.25 10.77
N MET A 16 21.34 22.56 11.50
CA MET A 16 20.27 21.60 11.79
C MET A 16 19.58 21.13 10.50
N LEU A 17 19.30 22.03 9.56
CA LEU A 17 18.73 21.68 8.26
C LEU A 17 19.71 20.83 7.43
N GLY A 18 20.99 21.18 7.44
CA GLY A 18 22.03 20.41 6.75
C GLY A 18 22.16 19.00 7.33
N MET A 19 22.17 18.86 8.67
CA MET A 19 22.18 17.56 9.33
C MET A 19 20.91 16.75 9.02
N LEU A 20 19.74 17.39 9.01
CA LEU A 20 18.48 16.72 8.65
C LEU A 20 18.54 16.17 7.21
N VAL A 21 19.04 16.96 6.26
CA VAL A 21 19.19 16.51 4.86
C VAL A 21 20.14 15.31 4.77
N ILE A 22 21.28 15.35 5.48
CA ILE A 22 22.25 14.24 5.51
C ILE A 22 21.60 12.98 6.08
N ILE A 23 20.88 13.09 7.20
CA ILE A 23 20.19 11.96 7.82
C ILE A 23 19.14 11.38 6.87
N LEU A 24 18.28 12.21 6.28
CA LEU A 24 17.24 11.76 5.35
C LEU A 24 17.84 11.10 4.11
N THR A 25 18.92 11.67 3.56
CA THR A 25 19.65 11.08 2.42
C THR A 25 20.26 9.72 2.80
N GLY A 26 20.85 9.62 3.99
CA GLY A 26 21.40 8.37 4.52
C GLY A 26 20.31 7.29 4.70
N VAL A 27 19.15 7.66 5.25
CA VAL A 27 17.98 6.76 5.39
C VAL A 27 17.48 6.31 4.02
N ARG A 28 17.37 7.23 3.07
CA ARG A 28 16.96 6.91 1.70
C ARG A 28 17.93 5.94 1.00
N PHE A 29 19.23 6.15 1.20
CA PHE A 29 20.25 5.26 0.64
C PHE A 29 20.21 3.86 1.28
N ALA A 30 19.87 3.78 2.55
CA ALA A 30 19.69 2.53 3.28
C ALA A 30 18.27 1.94 3.17
N ALA A 31 17.39 2.52 2.34
CA ALA A 31 15.98 2.13 2.25
C ALA A 31 15.79 0.65 1.89
N ASP A 32 16.62 0.09 1.01
CA ASP A 32 16.55 -1.32 0.61
C ASP A 32 16.74 -2.29 1.79
N ILE A 33 17.47 -1.85 2.83
CA ILE A 33 17.65 -2.62 4.06
C ILE A 33 16.57 -2.28 5.08
N ILE A 34 16.26 -1.00 5.26
CA ILE A 34 15.34 -0.51 6.29
C ILE A 34 13.89 -0.92 6.00
N VAL A 35 13.46 -0.85 4.74
CA VAL A 35 12.07 -1.09 4.32
C VAL A 35 11.58 -2.49 4.68
N PRO A 36 12.30 -3.60 4.41
CA PRO A 36 11.88 -4.94 4.83
C PRO A 36 11.71 -5.07 6.35
N PHE A 37 12.58 -4.43 7.16
CA PHE A 37 12.47 -4.46 8.62
C PHE A 37 11.24 -3.68 9.11
N ILE A 38 11.01 -2.48 8.57
CA ILE A 38 9.82 -1.69 8.91
C ILE A 38 8.57 -2.46 8.51
N LEU A 39 8.51 -3.01 7.30
CA LEU A 39 7.38 -3.78 6.82
C LEU A 39 7.14 -5.01 7.71
N ALA A 40 8.19 -5.74 8.08
CA ALA A 40 8.11 -6.88 8.99
C ALA A 40 7.55 -6.48 10.36
N LEU A 41 8.00 -5.34 10.90
CA LEU A 41 7.50 -4.81 12.17
C LEU A 41 5.99 -4.53 12.09
N PHE A 42 5.52 -3.86 11.03
CA PHE A 42 4.10 -3.56 10.86
C PHE A 42 3.26 -4.83 10.65
N ILE A 43 3.76 -5.80 9.88
CA ILE A 43 3.09 -7.10 9.73
C ILE A 43 3.04 -7.82 11.09
N ALA A 44 4.11 -7.82 11.88
CA ALA A 44 4.12 -8.41 13.20
C ALA A 44 3.10 -7.72 14.13
N VAL A 45 2.99 -6.39 14.07
CA VAL A 45 1.98 -5.62 14.83
C VAL A 45 0.55 -6.02 14.43
N ILE A 46 0.27 -6.21 13.13
CA ILE A 46 -1.04 -6.65 12.63
C ILE A 46 -1.35 -8.08 13.09
N LEU A 47 -0.36 -8.97 13.05
CA LEU A 47 -0.53 -10.39 13.36
C LEU A 47 -0.54 -10.67 14.87
N ASN A 48 0.07 -9.83 15.69
CA ASN A 48 0.17 -10.04 17.14
C ASN A 48 -1.19 -10.26 17.84
N PRO A 49 -2.29 -9.52 17.55
CA PRO A 49 -3.61 -9.81 18.14
C PRO A 49 -4.12 -11.21 17.82
N LEU A 50 -3.84 -11.72 16.61
CA LEU A 50 -4.23 -13.09 16.21
C LEU A 50 -3.43 -14.12 17.01
N VAL A 51 -2.11 -13.93 17.11
CA VAL A 51 -1.24 -14.77 17.94
C VAL A 51 -1.72 -14.77 19.39
N GLN A 52 -2.03 -13.59 19.96
CA GLN A 52 -2.53 -13.49 21.33
C GLN A 52 -3.86 -14.22 21.53
N ARG A 53 -4.78 -14.17 20.56
CA ARG A 53 -6.03 -14.96 20.62
C ARG A 53 -5.76 -16.46 20.64
N MET A 54 -4.84 -16.95 19.80
CA MET A 54 -4.44 -18.37 19.77
C MET A 54 -3.79 -18.81 21.09
N VAL A 55 -2.94 -17.95 21.67
CA VAL A 55 -2.32 -18.22 22.98
C VAL A 55 -3.36 -18.27 24.09
N ARG A 56 -4.40 -17.42 24.06
CA ARG A 56 -5.54 -17.49 25.00
C ARG A 56 -6.33 -18.78 24.87
N LEU A 57 -6.33 -19.40 23.69
CA LEU A 57 -6.90 -20.74 23.44
C LEU A 57 -5.96 -21.88 23.86
N ARG A 58 -4.93 -21.59 24.70
CA ARG A 58 -3.92 -22.53 25.21
C ARG A 58 -2.95 -23.10 24.16
N ILE A 59 -2.85 -22.49 22.99
CA ILE A 59 -1.84 -22.87 21.99
C ILE A 59 -0.50 -22.24 22.40
N PRO A 60 0.59 -23.00 22.52
CA PRO A 60 1.92 -22.45 22.78
C PRO A 60 2.28 -21.37 21.76
N ARG A 61 2.89 -20.26 22.19
CA ARG A 61 3.16 -19.10 21.35
C ARG A 61 3.93 -19.44 20.08
N VAL A 62 4.95 -20.31 20.19
CA VAL A 62 5.77 -20.75 19.04
C VAL A 62 4.88 -21.48 18.02
N LEU A 63 4.02 -22.40 18.47
CA LEU A 63 3.09 -23.12 17.59
C LEU A 63 2.06 -22.18 16.95
N ALA A 64 1.55 -21.19 17.69
CA ALA A 64 0.61 -20.19 17.17
C ALA A 64 1.26 -19.35 16.05
N ILE A 65 2.50 -18.90 16.24
CA ILE A 65 3.27 -18.16 15.23
C ILE A 65 3.55 -19.03 14.02
N SER A 66 4.08 -20.27 14.24
CA SER A 66 4.40 -21.19 13.15
C SER A 66 3.17 -21.52 12.30
N LEU A 67 2.03 -21.84 12.96
CA LEU A 67 0.79 -22.14 12.26
C LEU A 67 0.28 -20.95 11.44
N LEU A 68 0.26 -19.75 12.04
CA LEU A 68 -0.20 -18.54 11.37
C LEU A 68 0.68 -18.20 10.16
N ILE A 69 2.00 -18.24 10.33
CA ILE A 69 2.94 -17.96 9.25
C ILE A 69 2.85 -19.03 8.16
N SER A 70 2.72 -20.33 8.51
CA SER A 70 2.53 -21.39 7.52
C SER A 70 1.27 -21.19 6.69
N ILE A 71 0.14 -20.80 7.31
CA ILE A 71 -1.11 -20.47 6.59
C ILE A 71 -0.88 -19.31 5.64
N ILE A 72 -0.19 -18.24 6.07
CA ILE A 72 0.08 -17.07 5.24
C ILE A 72 1.01 -17.44 4.07
N ILE A 73 2.07 -18.23 4.32
CA ILE A 73 2.99 -18.68 3.26
C ILE A 73 2.22 -19.53 2.22
N VAL A 74 1.41 -20.48 2.66
CA VAL A 74 0.60 -21.31 1.75
C VAL A 74 -0.35 -20.43 0.93
N ALA A 75 -1.05 -19.49 1.58
CA ALA A 75 -1.93 -18.56 0.89
C ALA A 75 -1.16 -17.69 -0.14
N MET A 76 0.03 -17.22 0.21
CA MET A 76 0.90 -16.46 -0.69
C MET A 76 1.39 -17.28 -1.88
N VAL A 77 1.79 -18.54 -1.66
CA VAL A 77 2.23 -19.45 -2.75
C VAL A 77 1.07 -19.71 -3.71
N LEU A 78 -0.12 -20.01 -3.19
CA LEU A 78 -1.32 -20.20 -4.01
C LEU A 78 -1.68 -18.94 -4.79
N LEU A 79 -1.56 -17.77 -4.15
CA LEU A 79 -1.80 -16.48 -4.77
C LEU A 79 -0.83 -16.21 -5.92
N VAL A 80 0.48 -16.40 -5.68
CA VAL A 80 1.52 -16.20 -6.71
C VAL A 80 1.33 -17.18 -7.86
N ALA A 81 0.99 -18.45 -7.58
CA ALA A 81 0.67 -19.42 -8.62
C ALA A 81 -0.54 -18.99 -9.46
N TYR A 82 -1.60 -18.51 -8.82
CA TYR A 82 -2.79 -17.99 -9.51
C TYR A 82 -2.47 -16.74 -10.34
N LEU A 83 -1.72 -15.78 -9.79
CA LEU A 83 -1.28 -14.58 -10.51
C LEU A 83 -0.40 -14.95 -11.71
N GLY A 84 0.52 -15.90 -11.53
CA GLY A 84 1.38 -16.38 -12.61
C GLY A 84 0.59 -17.00 -13.77
N THR A 85 -0.42 -17.83 -13.47
CA THR A 85 -1.31 -18.39 -14.51
C THR A 85 -2.13 -17.30 -15.20
N SER A 86 -2.68 -16.35 -14.44
CA SER A 86 -3.46 -15.22 -14.98
C SER A 86 -2.62 -14.30 -15.87
N LEU A 87 -1.39 -14.00 -15.48
CA LEU A 87 -0.46 -13.18 -16.28
C LEU A 87 -0.02 -13.92 -17.55
N ASN A 88 0.22 -15.25 -17.48
CA ASN A 88 0.52 -16.05 -18.67
C ASN A 88 -0.66 -16.11 -19.65
N GLU A 89 -1.88 -16.23 -19.14
CA GLU A 89 -3.09 -16.17 -19.98
C GLU A 89 -3.24 -14.79 -20.64
N LEU A 90 -3.02 -13.71 -19.87
CA LEU A 90 -2.99 -12.35 -20.41
C LEU A 90 -1.93 -12.20 -21.50
N ALA A 91 -0.71 -12.70 -21.29
CA ALA A 91 0.37 -12.67 -22.26
C ALA A 91 0.00 -13.37 -23.58
N ARG A 92 -0.68 -14.52 -23.51
CA ARG A 92 -1.12 -15.28 -24.69
C ARG A 92 -2.25 -14.58 -25.48
N THR A 93 -3.09 -13.82 -24.80
CA THR A 93 -4.21 -13.11 -25.40
C THR A 93 -3.84 -11.71 -25.91
N LEU A 94 -2.75 -11.10 -25.40
CA LEU A 94 -2.27 -9.79 -25.82
C LEU A 94 -2.11 -9.59 -27.35
N PRO A 95 -1.58 -10.55 -28.14
CA PRO A 95 -1.45 -10.37 -29.58
C PRO A 95 -2.80 -10.21 -30.29
N THR A 96 -3.87 -10.81 -29.78
CA THR A 96 -5.22 -10.69 -30.33
C THR A 96 -5.90 -9.36 -29.97
N TYR A 97 -5.34 -8.63 -29.00
CA TYR A 97 -5.89 -7.34 -28.55
C TYR A 97 -5.87 -6.25 -29.63
N ARG A 98 -4.84 -6.23 -30.48
CA ARG A 98 -4.73 -5.22 -31.55
C ARG A 98 -5.91 -5.27 -32.53
N SER A 99 -6.37 -6.47 -32.85
CA SER A 99 -7.55 -6.64 -33.71
C SER A 99 -8.87 -6.32 -32.99
N SER A 100 -8.92 -6.54 -31.67
CA SER A 100 -10.10 -6.25 -30.85
C SER A 100 -10.25 -4.78 -30.48
N LEU A 101 -9.14 -4.01 -30.45
CA LEU A 101 -9.15 -2.56 -30.19
C LEU A 101 -9.69 -1.72 -31.33
N ALA A 102 -9.57 -2.19 -32.57
CA ALA A 102 -10.03 -1.41 -33.71
C ALA A 102 -11.54 -1.13 -33.63
N THR A 103 -12.35 -2.10 -33.22
CA THR A 103 -13.82 -1.98 -33.19
C THR A 103 -14.33 -0.95 -32.15
N PRO A 104 -13.90 -0.95 -30.87
CA PRO A 104 -14.30 0.06 -29.91
C PRO A 104 -13.80 1.47 -30.25
N LEU A 105 -12.58 1.58 -30.80
CA LEU A 105 -12.02 2.88 -31.18
C LEU A 105 -12.78 3.51 -32.36
N LEU A 106 -13.23 2.69 -33.32
CA LEU A 106 -14.09 3.16 -34.39
C LEU A 106 -15.48 3.63 -33.89
N GLN A 107 -15.97 3.12 -32.77
CA GLN A 107 -17.22 3.60 -32.17
C GLN A 107 -17.05 4.94 -31.45
N ILE A 108 -15.85 5.25 -30.95
CA ILE A 108 -15.53 6.49 -30.24
C ILE A 108 -15.14 7.63 -31.21
N GLU A 109 -14.62 7.30 -32.39
CA GLU A 109 -14.16 8.26 -33.41
C GLU A 109 -15.21 9.34 -33.74
N PRO A 110 -16.51 9.02 -33.98
CA PRO A 110 -17.52 10.06 -34.24
C PRO A 110 -17.76 11.02 -33.05
N TRP A 111 -17.52 10.55 -31.81
CA TRP A 111 -17.64 11.36 -30.62
C TRP A 111 -16.44 12.29 -30.43
N LEU A 112 -15.23 11.81 -30.71
CA LEU A 112 -13.99 12.59 -30.68
C LEU A 112 -14.03 13.69 -31.75
N GLN A 113 -14.46 13.38 -32.95
CA GLN A 113 -14.63 14.36 -34.03
C GLN A 113 -15.66 15.45 -33.69
N ARG A 114 -16.79 15.08 -33.04
CA ARG A 114 -17.76 16.07 -32.55
C ARG A 114 -17.23 16.95 -31.41
N ALA A 115 -16.28 16.43 -30.63
CA ALA A 115 -15.59 17.19 -29.58
C ALA A 115 -14.44 18.05 -30.11
N GLY A 116 -14.21 18.10 -31.43
CA GLY A 116 -13.13 18.89 -32.06
C GLY A 116 -11.75 18.26 -31.92
N ILE A 117 -11.67 16.95 -31.61
CA ILE A 117 -10.42 16.23 -31.46
C ILE A 117 -10.21 15.41 -32.74
N GLU A 118 -9.37 15.91 -33.64
CA GLU A 118 -8.98 15.23 -34.89
C GLU A 118 -7.89 14.19 -34.60
N VAL A 119 -8.26 13.04 -34.05
CA VAL A 119 -7.34 11.91 -33.88
C VAL A 119 -7.90 10.73 -34.65
N SER A 120 -7.11 10.23 -35.62
CA SER A 120 -7.50 9.04 -36.38
C SER A 120 -7.24 7.77 -35.54
N VAL A 121 -8.19 6.81 -35.60
CA VAL A 121 -8.05 5.50 -34.94
C VAL A 121 -6.75 4.80 -35.37
N GLU A 122 -6.34 4.98 -36.63
CA GLU A 122 -5.10 4.39 -37.14
C GLU A 122 -3.84 4.98 -36.50
N GLU A 123 -3.85 6.28 -36.14
CA GLU A 123 -2.77 6.90 -35.38
C GLU A 123 -2.71 6.39 -33.93
N LEU A 124 -3.87 6.27 -33.26
CA LEU A 124 -3.95 5.69 -31.91
C LEU A 124 -3.42 4.26 -31.89
N LEU A 125 -3.78 3.43 -32.88
CA LEU A 125 -3.29 2.06 -32.99
C LEU A 125 -1.78 1.94 -33.23
N LYS A 126 -1.13 2.96 -33.79
CA LYS A 126 0.34 2.99 -33.93
C LYS A 126 1.06 3.18 -32.59
N TYR A 127 0.44 3.89 -31.64
CA TYR A 127 1.01 4.09 -30.29
C TYR A 127 0.78 2.90 -29.36
N ILE A 128 -0.13 1.99 -29.70
CA ILE A 128 -0.37 0.75 -28.94
C ILE A 128 0.59 -0.32 -29.49
N ASP A 129 1.76 -0.39 -28.86
CA ASP A 129 2.75 -1.42 -29.14
C ASP A 129 2.47 -2.69 -28.33
N PRO A 130 2.06 -3.81 -28.96
CA PRO A 130 1.88 -5.08 -28.26
C PRO A 130 3.15 -5.58 -27.56
N ASN A 131 4.32 -5.21 -28.08
CA ASN A 131 5.60 -5.58 -27.48
C ASN A 131 5.84 -4.83 -26.17
N ALA A 132 5.42 -3.55 -26.09
CA ALA A 132 5.49 -2.80 -24.84
C ALA A 132 4.60 -3.45 -23.76
N ALA A 133 3.38 -3.85 -24.11
CA ALA A 133 2.49 -4.55 -23.19
C ALA A 133 3.08 -5.92 -22.78
N MET A 134 3.66 -6.66 -23.73
CA MET A 134 4.34 -7.94 -23.44
C MET A 134 5.57 -7.75 -22.53
N THR A 135 6.33 -6.67 -22.72
CA THR A 135 7.45 -6.30 -21.85
C THR A 135 6.98 -6.03 -20.43
N ILE A 136 5.85 -5.35 -20.25
CA ILE A 136 5.26 -5.12 -18.92
C ILE A 136 4.87 -6.45 -18.27
N VAL A 137 4.19 -7.35 -18.97
CA VAL A 137 3.78 -8.65 -18.42
C VAL A 137 4.99 -9.51 -18.06
N THR A 138 6.02 -9.58 -18.91
CA THR A 138 7.24 -10.34 -18.63
C THR A 138 8.03 -9.73 -17.47
N SER A 139 8.05 -8.41 -17.34
CA SER A 139 8.67 -7.73 -16.20
C SER A 139 7.92 -8.00 -14.89
N LEU A 140 6.58 -8.05 -14.92
CA LEU A 140 5.77 -8.42 -13.76
C LEU A 140 5.99 -9.88 -13.35
N LEU A 141 6.10 -10.81 -14.30
CA LEU A 141 6.45 -12.21 -14.01
C LEU A 141 7.84 -12.35 -13.39
N ALA A 142 8.83 -11.62 -13.91
CA ALA A 142 10.17 -11.58 -13.33
C ALA A 142 10.17 -11.00 -11.91
N GLN A 143 9.41 -9.93 -11.68
CA GLN A 143 9.26 -9.33 -10.34
C GLN A 143 8.55 -10.27 -9.36
N LEU A 144 7.55 -11.05 -9.79
CA LEU A 144 6.93 -12.11 -8.98
C LEU A 144 7.96 -13.13 -8.50
N SER A 145 8.85 -13.58 -9.38
CA SER A 145 9.92 -14.53 -9.02
C SER A 145 10.90 -13.94 -8.01
N ASN A 146 11.32 -12.69 -8.19
CA ASN A 146 12.20 -11.99 -7.25
C ASN A 146 11.51 -11.72 -5.91
N ALA A 147 10.21 -11.44 -5.94
CA ALA A 147 9.42 -11.22 -4.72
C ALA A 147 9.39 -12.45 -3.81
N MET A 148 9.40 -13.67 -4.36
CA MET A 148 9.42 -14.91 -3.57
C MET A 148 10.59 -14.98 -2.60
N THR A 149 11.80 -14.62 -3.05
CA THR A 149 13.00 -14.60 -2.19
C THR A 149 12.87 -13.52 -1.10
N SER A 150 12.43 -12.33 -1.48
CA SER A 150 12.22 -11.22 -0.55
C SER A 150 11.13 -11.51 0.48
N ILE A 151 10.05 -12.20 0.07
CA ILE A 151 8.96 -12.64 0.93
C ILE A 151 9.46 -13.64 1.98
N PHE A 152 10.32 -14.58 1.61
CA PHE A 152 10.90 -15.53 2.58
C PHE A 152 11.67 -14.80 3.69
N LEU A 153 12.59 -13.90 3.32
CA LEU A 153 13.34 -13.09 4.28
C LEU A 153 12.44 -12.22 5.14
N LEU A 154 11.41 -11.63 4.52
CA LEU A 154 10.40 -10.82 5.23
C LEU A 154 9.69 -11.65 6.30
N PHE A 155 9.15 -12.83 5.95
CA PHE A 155 8.46 -13.69 6.91
C PHE A 155 9.38 -14.22 8.00
N LEU A 156 10.63 -14.56 7.67
CA LEU A 156 11.62 -14.92 8.68
C LEU A 156 11.80 -13.77 9.69
N THR A 157 11.92 -12.54 9.20
CA THR A 157 12.04 -11.35 10.05
C THR A 157 10.77 -11.14 10.89
N VAL A 158 9.57 -11.33 10.31
CA VAL A 158 8.29 -11.26 11.03
C VAL A 158 8.22 -12.28 12.16
N VAL A 159 8.67 -13.52 11.92
CA VAL A 159 8.73 -14.57 12.98
C VAL A 159 9.60 -14.11 14.15
N PHE A 160 10.82 -13.63 13.86
CA PHE A 160 11.70 -13.13 14.91
C PHE A 160 11.09 -11.96 15.66
N MET A 161 10.48 -11.02 14.96
CA MET A 161 9.80 -9.89 15.60
C MET A 161 8.62 -10.34 16.48
N LEU A 162 7.80 -11.29 16.03
CA LEU A 162 6.69 -11.83 16.84
C LEU A 162 7.18 -12.57 18.09
N LEU A 163 8.33 -13.23 18.03
CA LEU A 163 8.94 -13.89 19.19
C LEU A 163 9.51 -12.86 20.17
N GLU A 164 10.06 -11.75 19.67
CA GLU A 164 10.73 -10.70 20.45
C GLU A 164 9.76 -9.71 21.10
N VAL A 165 8.60 -9.45 20.49
CA VAL A 165 7.61 -8.46 20.97
C VAL A 165 7.31 -8.53 22.48
N PRO A 166 7.17 -9.71 23.15
CA PRO A 166 6.93 -9.75 24.60
C PRO A 166 8.09 -9.27 25.46
N GLN A 167 9.32 -9.36 24.93
CA GLN A 167 10.55 -9.00 25.65
C GLN A 167 10.92 -7.53 25.46
N LEU A 168 10.39 -6.87 24.41
CA LEU A 168 10.68 -5.49 24.08
C LEU A 168 10.47 -4.52 25.27
N PRO A 169 9.35 -4.58 26.02
CA PRO A 169 9.15 -3.68 27.15
C PRO A 169 10.23 -3.79 28.22
N ALA A 170 10.63 -5.03 28.58
CA ALA A 170 11.68 -5.25 29.57
C ALA A 170 13.05 -4.75 29.10
N LYS A 171 13.41 -5.00 27.83
CA LYS A 171 14.67 -4.55 27.25
C LYS A 171 14.75 -3.03 27.15
N LEU A 172 13.66 -2.37 26.73
CA LEU A 172 13.61 -0.92 26.57
C LEU A 172 13.67 -0.19 27.93
N GLN A 173 13.08 -0.74 28.99
CA GLN A 173 13.16 -0.15 30.33
C GLN A 173 14.60 -0.01 30.83
N HIS A 174 15.49 -0.92 30.46
CA HIS A 174 16.90 -0.90 30.86
C HIS A 174 17.75 0.15 30.12
N ILE A 175 17.29 0.63 28.97
CA ILE A 175 18.05 1.55 28.11
C ILE A 175 17.57 2.99 28.28
N MET A 176 16.35 3.21 28.78
CA MET A 176 15.73 4.53 28.84
C MET A 176 16.18 5.33 30.05
N VAL A 177 16.51 6.61 29.84
CA VAL A 177 16.83 7.57 30.89
C VAL A 177 15.61 7.90 31.76
N ARG A 178 14.41 7.91 31.16
CA ARG A 178 13.10 8.09 31.83
C ARG A 178 12.16 6.96 31.48
N PRO A 179 12.28 5.78 32.10
CA PRO A 179 11.59 4.57 31.63
C PRO A 179 10.07 4.66 31.74
N VAL A 180 9.50 5.36 32.68
CA VAL A 180 8.05 5.46 32.90
C VAL A 180 7.36 6.29 31.80
N GLU A 181 7.91 7.47 31.50
CA GLU A 181 7.35 8.38 30.49
C GLU A 181 7.56 7.84 29.07
N GLY A 182 8.77 7.37 28.78
CA GLY A 182 9.12 6.82 27.48
C GLY A 182 8.35 5.53 27.13
N MET A 183 8.16 4.64 28.13
CA MET A 183 7.38 3.42 27.92
C MET A 183 5.90 3.71 27.64
N GLY A 184 5.31 4.70 28.34
CA GLY A 184 3.94 5.12 28.09
C GLY A 184 3.73 5.65 26.67
N ALA A 185 4.73 6.31 26.07
CA ALA A 185 4.65 6.79 24.70
C ALA A 185 4.77 5.66 23.68
N ILE A 186 5.73 4.78 23.89
CA ILE A 186 5.90 3.62 23.02
C ILE A 186 4.63 2.77 23.01
N GLN A 187 4.04 2.53 24.20
CA GLN A 187 2.79 1.78 24.30
C GLN A 187 1.66 2.49 23.55
N ARG A 188 1.48 3.80 23.73
CA ARG A 188 0.48 4.60 23.00
C ARG A 188 0.71 4.56 21.48
N ALA A 189 1.95 4.64 21.04
CA ALA A 189 2.30 4.56 19.62
C ALA A 189 1.94 3.17 19.04
N LEU A 190 2.35 2.11 19.73
CA LEU A 190 2.04 0.74 19.32
C LEU A 190 0.52 0.46 19.27
N ASP A 191 -0.22 0.90 20.30
CA ASP A 191 -1.67 0.71 20.35
C ASP A 191 -2.38 1.51 19.23
N SER A 192 -1.97 2.75 18.98
CA SER A 192 -2.53 3.59 17.93
C SER A 192 -2.24 3.02 16.54
N VAL A 193 -0.99 2.62 16.29
CA VAL A 193 -0.57 2.01 15.03
C VAL A 193 -1.26 0.66 14.82
N SER A 194 -1.29 -0.21 15.85
CA SER A 194 -1.96 -1.50 15.78
C SER A 194 -3.44 -1.35 15.46
N ARG A 195 -4.13 -0.46 16.16
CA ARG A 195 -5.55 -0.17 15.91
C ARG A 195 -5.79 0.34 14.49
N TYR A 196 -4.96 1.29 14.04
CA TYR A 196 -5.05 1.79 12.66
C TYR A 196 -4.86 0.67 11.63
N LEU A 197 -3.78 -0.12 11.78
CA LEU A 197 -3.45 -1.16 10.81
C LEU A 197 -4.52 -2.26 10.76
N VAL A 198 -5.03 -2.71 11.90
CA VAL A 198 -6.09 -3.72 11.96
C VAL A 198 -7.37 -3.22 11.29
N LEU A 199 -7.78 -1.99 11.58
CA LEU A 199 -8.97 -1.39 10.97
C LEU A 199 -8.76 -1.17 9.46
N LYS A 200 -7.59 -0.66 9.06
CA LYS A 200 -7.26 -0.45 7.64
C LYS A 200 -7.24 -1.77 6.87
N THR A 201 -6.64 -2.82 7.45
CA THR A 201 -6.66 -4.17 6.86
C THR A 201 -8.08 -4.68 6.68
N ALA A 202 -8.94 -4.55 7.69
CA ALA A 202 -10.33 -5.00 7.61
C ALA A 202 -11.12 -4.24 6.54
N ILE A 203 -11.01 -2.90 6.51
CA ILE A 203 -11.68 -2.07 5.49
C ILE A 203 -11.14 -2.41 4.10
N SER A 204 -9.83 -2.51 3.93
CA SER A 204 -9.22 -2.86 2.64
C SER A 204 -9.66 -4.24 2.15
N LEU A 205 -9.75 -5.23 3.06
CA LEU A 205 -10.23 -6.57 2.72
C LEU A 205 -11.68 -6.53 2.23
N VAL A 206 -12.55 -5.83 2.94
CA VAL A 206 -13.96 -5.69 2.53
C VAL A 206 -14.05 -4.95 1.20
N THR A 207 -13.29 -3.87 1.01
CA THR A 207 -13.25 -3.12 -0.27
C THR A 207 -12.79 -4.02 -1.41
N GLY A 208 -11.71 -4.79 -1.21
CA GLY A 208 -11.21 -5.73 -2.22
C GLY A 208 -12.21 -6.83 -2.57
N LEU A 209 -12.91 -7.38 -1.56
CA LEU A 209 -13.97 -8.39 -1.76
C LEU A 209 -15.17 -7.81 -2.52
N VAL A 210 -15.59 -6.58 -2.21
CA VAL A 210 -16.70 -5.92 -2.90
C VAL A 210 -16.32 -5.60 -4.36
N VAL A 211 -15.10 -5.12 -4.59
CA VAL A 211 -14.58 -4.91 -5.94
C VAL A 211 -14.52 -6.23 -6.72
N TRP A 212 -13.97 -7.28 -6.12
CA TRP A 212 -13.97 -8.61 -6.74
C TRP A 212 -15.38 -9.08 -7.09
N GLY A 213 -16.32 -8.99 -6.14
CA GLY A 213 -17.72 -9.39 -6.36
C GLY A 213 -18.39 -8.60 -7.48
N MET A 214 -18.18 -7.28 -7.53
CA MET A 214 -18.68 -6.43 -8.61
C MET A 214 -18.11 -6.83 -9.98
N LEU A 215 -16.80 -7.04 -10.06
CA LEU A 215 -16.13 -7.44 -11.29
C LEU A 215 -16.56 -8.84 -11.75
N ALA A 216 -16.72 -9.77 -10.81
CA ALA A 216 -17.21 -11.12 -11.10
C ALA A 216 -18.68 -11.11 -11.59
N ALA A 217 -19.53 -10.25 -11.02
CA ALA A 217 -20.92 -10.09 -11.46
C ALA A 217 -21.05 -9.45 -12.86
N LEU A 218 -20.03 -8.71 -13.30
CA LEU A 218 -19.93 -8.10 -14.62
C LEU A 218 -19.12 -8.98 -15.62
N ASP A 219 -18.83 -10.23 -15.27
CA ASP A 219 -18.02 -11.17 -16.06
C ASP A 219 -16.66 -10.62 -16.51
N VAL A 220 -16.07 -9.72 -15.71
CA VAL A 220 -14.75 -9.15 -16.02
C VAL A 220 -13.66 -10.20 -15.78
N ARG A 221 -12.85 -10.47 -16.80
CA ARG A 221 -11.71 -11.39 -16.68
C ARG A 221 -10.74 -10.92 -15.58
N PHE A 222 -10.16 -11.88 -14.88
CA PHE A 222 -9.21 -11.62 -13.78
C PHE A 222 -9.81 -10.82 -12.61
N ALA A 223 -11.13 -10.89 -12.40
CA ALA A 223 -11.83 -10.16 -11.34
C ALA A 223 -11.16 -10.28 -9.95
N PHE A 224 -10.66 -11.49 -9.60
CA PHE A 224 -9.95 -11.73 -8.35
C PHE A 224 -8.62 -10.95 -8.27
N VAL A 225 -7.87 -10.88 -9.38
CA VAL A 225 -6.59 -10.13 -9.44
C VAL A 225 -6.84 -8.64 -9.19
N TRP A 226 -7.88 -8.08 -9.82
CA TRP A 226 -8.25 -6.68 -9.64
C TRP A 226 -8.81 -6.39 -8.24
N GLY A 227 -9.57 -7.32 -7.68
CA GLY A 227 -10.02 -7.23 -6.29
C GLY A 227 -8.86 -7.23 -5.30
N LEU A 228 -7.86 -8.09 -5.53
CA LEU A 228 -6.63 -8.13 -4.75
C LEU A 228 -5.81 -6.84 -4.90
N LEU A 229 -5.70 -6.32 -6.12
CA LEU A 229 -5.05 -5.04 -6.38
C LEU A 229 -5.76 -3.91 -5.62
N ALA A 230 -7.10 -3.90 -5.65
CA ALA A 230 -7.89 -2.94 -4.89
C ALA A 230 -7.65 -3.07 -3.38
N PHE A 231 -7.59 -4.29 -2.84
CA PHE A 231 -7.20 -4.54 -1.44
C PHE A 231 -5.82 -3.95 -1.12
N ALA A 232 -4.80 -4.27 -1.94
CA ALA A 232 -3.43 -3.85 -1.69
C ALA A 232 -3.26 -2.32 -1.81
N LEU A 233 -3.77 -1.73 -2.88
CA LEU A 233 -3.65 -0.30 -3.12
C LEU A 233 -4.52 0.53 -2.17
N ASN A 234 -5.60 0.00 -1.63
CA ASN A 234 -6.45 0.72 -0.67
C ASN A 234 -5.70 1.14 0.60
N TYR A 235 -4.53 0.58 0.90
CA TYR A 235 -3.66 1.08 1.98
C TYR A 235 -3.12 2.47 1.70
N ILE A 236 -2.95 2.86 0.43
CA ILE A 236 -2.49 4.20 0.03
C ILE A 236 -3.69 5.17 0.12
N PRO A 237 -3.67 6.16 1.03
CA PRO A 237 -4.81 7.06 1.21
C PRO A 237 -5.16 7.83 -0.05
N ASN A 238 -6.42 7.92 -0.39
CA ASN A 238 -7.04 8.70 -1.48
C ASN A 238 -6.61 8.31 -2.91
N ILE A 239 -5.36 7.94 -3.14
CA ILE A 239 -4.82 7.65 -4.48
C ILE A 239 -4.99 6.18 -4.82
N GLY A 240 -4.93 5.29 -3.83
CA GLY A 240 -4.88 3.85 -4.05
C GLY A 240 -6.10 3.28 -4.76
N SER A 241 -7.29 3.71 -4.38
CA SER A 241 -8.54 3.27 -5.00
C SER A 241 -8.67 3.72 -6.47
N VAL A 242 -8.17 4.93 -6.80
CA VAL A 242 -8.15 5.44 -8.17
C VAL A 242 -7.18 4.63 -9.02
N LEU A 243 -5.96 4.38 -8.52
CA LEU A 243 -4.97 3.56 -9.22
C LEU A 243 -5.46 2.13 -9.43
N ALA A 244 -6.18 1.56 -8.47
CA ALA A 244 -6.74 0.21 -8.57
C ALA A 244 -7.85 0.08 -9.63
N ALA A 245 -8.56 1.17 -9.92
CA ALA A 245 -9.65 1.20 -10.88
C ALA A 245 -9.16 1.26 -12.34
N ILE A 246 -7.99 1.86 -12.59
CA ILE A 246 -7.48 2.11 -13.95
C ILE A 246 -7.36 0.82 -14.78
N PRO A 247 -6.65 -0.25 -14.33
CA PRO A 247 -6.45 -1.43 -15.17
C PRO A 247 -7.75 -2.15 -15.55
N PRO A 248 -8.68 -2.46 -14.62
CA PRO A 248 -9.92 -3.15 -14.98
C PRO A 248 -10.84 -2.29 -15.85
N ILE A 249 -10.89 -0.97 -15.67
CA ILE A 249 -11.68 -0.08 -16.53
C ILE A 249 -11.11 -0.08 -17.95
N LEU A 250 -9.79 0.03 -18.11
CA LEU A 250 -9.15 -0.07 -19.42
C LEU A 250 -9.39 -1.43 -20.05
N GLN A 251 -9.31 -2.51 -19.28
CA GLN A 251 -9.62 -3.85 -19.77
C GLN A 251 -11.05 -3.94 -20.30
N VAL A 252 -12.05 -3.51 -19.53
CA VAL A 252 -13.47 -3.56 -19.94
C VAL A 252 -13.74 -2.64 -21.13
N LEU A 253 -13.12 -1.46 -21.17
CA LEU A 253 -13.23 -0.55 -22.32
C LEU A 253 -12.78 -1.22 -23.62
N VAL A 254 -11.70 -1.99 -23.55
CA VAL A 254 -11.11 -2.69 -24.70
C VAL A 254 -11.94 -3.89 -25.14
N PHE A 255 -12.48 -4.67 -24.21
CA PHE A 255 -13.12 -5.96 -24.54
C PHE A 255 -14.63 -5.89 -24.64
N SER A 256 -15.26 -5.07 -23.79
CA SER A 256 -16.72 -5.02 -23.66
C SER A 256 -17.31 -3.71 -24.19
N GLY A 257 -16.46 -2.70 -24.41
CA GLY A 257 -16.85 -1.42 -24.95
C GLY A 257 -17.11 -0.33 -23.92
N LEU A 258 -17.49 0.87 -24.43
CA LEU A 258 -17.63 2.07 -23.63
C LEU A 258 -18.75 1.98 -22.59
N TYR A 259 -19.88 1.34 -22.93
CA TYR A 259 -21.03 1.26 -22.04
C TYR A 259 -20.70 0.49 -20.74
N ASP A 260 -20.08 -0.69 -20.89
CA ASP A 260 -19.67 -1.54 -19.75
C ASP A 260 -18.55 -0.88 -18.94
N ALA A 261 -17.62 -0.18 -19.59
CA ALA A 261 -16.59 0.60 -18.92
C ALA A 261 -17.15 1.73 -18.07
N LEU A 262 -18.22 2.42 -18.54
CA LEU A 262 -18.90 3.46 -17.77
C LEU A 262 -19.67 2.88 -16.57
N ILE A 263 -20.31 1.73 -16.72
CA ILE A 263 -20.95 1.01 -15.60
C ILE A 263 -19.90 0.66 -14.54
N LEU A 264 -18.77 0.12 -14.99
CA LEU A 264 -17.68 -0.25 -14.09
C LEU A 264 -17.08 0.98 -13.38
N LEU A 265 -16.85 2.07 -14.10
CA LEU A 265 -16.39 3.34 -13.53
C LEU A 265 -17.36 3.84 -12.46
N ALA A 266 -18.67 3.84 -12.74
CA ALA A 266 -19.70 4.22 -11.78
C ALA A 266 -19.64 3.33 -10.53
N GLY A 267 -19.49 2.02 -10.70
CA GLY A 267 -19.32 1.06 -9.60
C GLY A 267 -18.11 1.39 -8.71
N TYR A 268 -16.95 1.65 -9.31
CA TYR A 268 -15.75 2.06 -8.57
C TYR A 268 -15.95 3.39 -7.84
N LEU A 269 -16.62 4.37 -8.46
CA LEU A 269 -16.94 5.65 -7.81
C LEU A 269 -17.84 5.46 -6.59
N VAL A 270 -18.88 4.61 -6.70
CA VAL A 270 -19.78 4.30 -5.58
C VAL A 270 -19.01 3.58 -4.46
N ILE A 271 -18.21 2.58 -4.79
CA ILE A 271 -17.40 1.85 -3.80
C ILE A 271 -16.44 2.81 -3.09
N ASN A 272 -15.74 3.67 -3.83
CA ASN A 272 -14.81 4.64 -3.25
C ASN A 272 -15.52 5.68 -2.37
N LEU A 273 -16.69 6.15 -2.80
CA LEU A 273 -17.50 7.07 -2.00
C LEU A 273 -17.95 6.42 -0.68
N VAL A 274 -18.47 5.19 -0.75
CA VAL A 274 -19.01 4.49 0.43
C VAL A 274 -17.88 4.07 1.37
N PHE A 275 -16.86 3.38 0.87
CA PHE A 275 -15.79 2.82 1.70
C PHE A 275 -14.72 3.86 2.05
N GLY A 276 -14.22 4.63 1.08
CA GLY A 276 -13.15 5.59 1.29
C GLY A 276 -13.62 6.87 1.99
N ASN A 277 -14.76 7.44 1.58
CA ASN A 277 -15.16 8.76 2.06
C ASN A 277 -16.19 8.72 3.20
N ILE A 278 -16.96 7.64 3.35
CA ILE A 278 -18.00 7.55 4.40
C ILE A 278 -17.59 6.55 5.49
N LEU A 279 -17.30 5.30 5.13
CA LEU A 279 -17.10 4.22 6.09
C LEU A 279 -15.76 4.32 6.79
N GLU A 280 -14.68 4.55 6.03
CA GLU A 280 -13.33 4.65 6.59
C GLU A 280 -13.21 5.77 7.64
N PRO A 281 -13.64 7.03 7.40
CA PRO A 281 -13.61 8.08 8.41
C PRO A 281 -14.50 7.80 9.63
N ARG A 282 -15.66 7.13 9.42
CA ARG A 282 -16.55 6.76 10.53
C ARG A 282 -15.96 5.68 11.43
N ILE A 283 -15.34 4.65 10.85
CA ILE A 283 -14.75 3.53 11.60
C ILE A 283 -13.45 3.94 12.27
N MET A 284 -12.60 4.70 11.57
CA MET A 284 -11.33 5.19 12.13
C MET A 284 -11.54 6.30 13.15
N GLY A 285 -12.65 7.03 13.07
CA GLY A 285 -13.01 8.11 13.99
C GLY A 285 -12.04 9.29 13.95
N ARG A 286 -12.27 10.26 14.87
CA ARG A 286 -11.37 11.42 15.05
C ARG A 286 -10.06 11.07 15.79
N GLY A 287 -9.78 9.77 16.03
CA GLY A 287 -8.75 9.29 16.96
C GLY A 287 -7.30 9.39 16.47
N LEU A 288 -7.05 9.66 15.21
CA LEU A 288 -5.67 9.77 14.70
C LEU A 288 -5.08 11.18 14.88
N GLY A 289 -5.92 12.20 15.03
CA GLY A 289 -5.49 13.59 15.20
C GLY A 289 -4.60 14.13 14.08
N LEU A 290 -4.74 13.56 12.87
CA LEU A 290 -4.04 14.00 11.67
C LEU A 290 -5.03 14.69 10.74
N SER A 291 -4.68 15.87 10.23
CA SER A 291 -5.48 16.53 9.18
C SER A 291 -5.26 15.84 7.83
N THR A 292 -6.22 15.97 6.92
CA THR A 292 -6.12 15.42 5.56
C THR A 292 -4.86 15.92 4.83
N LEU A 293 -4.50 17.18 5.04
CA LEU A 293 -3.28 17.75 4.47
C LEU A 293 -2.02 17.05 5.00
N VAL A 294 -1.95 16.78 6.32
CA VAL A 294 -0.83 16.06 6.91
C VAL A 294 -0.74 14.65 6.36
N VAL A 295 -1.86 13.94 6.18
CA VAL A 295 -1.89 12.62 5.56
C VAL A 295 -1.38 12.67 4.13
N PHE A 296 -1.78 13.68 3.33
CA PHE A 296 -1.31 13.83 1.96
C PHE A 296 0.19 14.15 1.88
N LEU A 297 0.66 15.10 2.70
CA LEU A 297 2.09 15.43 2.77
C LEU A 297 2.93 14.25 3.26
N SER A 298 2.44 13.49 4.24
CA SER A 298 3.12 12.30 4.73
C SER A 298 3.22 11.21 3.65
N LEU A 299 2.21 11.05 2.80
CA LEU A 299 2.26 10.14 1.66
C LEU A 299 3.40 10.50 0.72
N ILE A 300 3.54 11.77 0.36
CA ILE A 300 4.61 12.25 -0.53
C ILE A 300 5.98 12.08 0.14
N PHE A 301 6.09 12.48 1.41
CA PHE A 301 7.34 12.42 2.15
C PHE A 301 7.84 10.97 2.34
N TRP A 302 6.99 10.09 2.87
CA TRP A 302 7.36 8.70 3.10
C TRP A 302 7.51 7.92 1.79
N GLY A 303 6.73 8.28 0.76
CA GLY A 303 6.88 7.74 -0.59
C GLY A 303 8.22 8.11 -1.21
N TRP A 304 8.67 9.35 -1.04
CA TRP A 304 9.99 9.79 -1.48
C TRP A 304 11.12 9.10 -0.69
N LEU A 305 10.96 8.92 0.62
CA LEU A 305 12.00 8.40 1.50
C LEU A 305 12.13 6.86 1.41
N LEU A 306 11.03 6.13 1.41
CA LEU A 306 10.97 4.67 1.54
C LEU A 306 10.27 3.98 0.34
N GLY A 307 9.96 4.72 -0.73
CA GLY A 307 9.29 4.19 -1.90
C GLY A 307 7.83 3.76 -1.67
N PRO A 308 7.32 2.79 -2.46
CA PRO A 308 5.91 2.35 -2.37
C PRO A 308 5.50 1.84 -0.99
N VAL A 309 6.40 1.17 -0.28
CA VAL A 309 6.13 0.72 1.10
C VAL A 309 5.98 1.90 2.05
N GLY A 310 6.78 2.97 1.85
CA GLY A 310 6.61 4.23 2.59
C GLY A 310 5.25 4.87 2.36
N MET A 311 4.71 4.82 1.13
CA MET A 311 3.35 5.29 0.84
C MET A 311 2.29 4.47 1.59
N LEU A 312 2.41 3.14 1.60
CA LEU A 312 1.50 2.23 2.32
C LEU A 312 1.51 2.49 3.83
N LEU A 313 2.69 2.78 4.38
CA LEU A 313 2.91 2.97 5.82
C LEU A 313 2.95 4.45 6.23
N SER A 314 2.59 5.38 5.35
CA SER A 314 2.71 6.82 5.59
C SER A 314 1.98 7.28 6.85
N VAL A 315 0.75 6.84 7.05
CA VAL A 315 -0.06 7.19 8.22
C VAL A 315 0.52 6.61 9.52
N PRO A 316 0.81 5.31 9.63
CA PRO A 316 1.44 4.74 10.81
C PRO A 316 2.77 5.39 11.19
N LEU A 317 3.64 5.63 10.20
CA LEU A 317 4.94 6.27 10.43
C LEU A 317 4.77 7.71 10.93
N THR A 318 3.80 8.44 10.38
CA THR A 318 3.50 9.81 10.84
C THR A 318 2.91 9.83 12.25
N ILE A 319 2.10 8.83 12.64
CA ILE A 319 1.60 8.69 14.02
C ILE A 319 2.77 8.51 14.99
N ILE A 320 3.75 7.65 14.64
CA ILE A 320 4.94 7.43 15.48
C ILE A 320 5.73 8.73 15.66
N VAL A 321 6.00 9.44 14.56
CA VAL A 321 6.72 10.74 14.60
C VAL A 321 5.95 11.75 15.43
N LYS A 322 4.63 11.89 15.25
CA LYS A 322 3.78 12.80 16.02
C LYS A 322 3.89 12.53 17.53
N ILE A 323 3.71 11.26 17.94
CA ILE A 323 3.79 10.88 19.37
C ILE A 323 5.20 11.16 19.95
N GLY A 324 6.25 10.92 19.15
CA GLY A 324 7.61 11.26 19.54
C GLY A 324 7.83 12.75 19.75
N LEU A 325 7.30 13.59 18.86
CA LEU A 325 7.41 15.05 18.96
C LEU A 325 6.60 15.62 20.15
N GLU A 326 5.42 15.09 20.42
CA GLU A 326 4.59 15.50 21.57
C GLU A 326 5.30 15.27 22.91
N GLN A 327 6.20 14.29 22.99
CA GLN A 327 6.99 14.04 24.21
C GLN A 327 8.21 14.94 24.38
N THR A 328 8.75 15.47 23.29
CA THR A 328 9.91 16.37 23.37
C THR A 328 9.48 17.82 23.62
N ALA A 329 8.19 18.13 23.42
CA ALA A 329 7.64 19.48 23.59
C ALA A 329 7.02 19.73 24.98
N GLY A 330 6.88 18.72 25.83
CA GLY A 330 6.44 18.79 27.23
C GLY A 330 7.56 18.41 28.18
#